data_9e04280a99f9fc91dd14eb18e56bb666
#
_entry.id   9e04280a99f9fc91dd14eb18e56bb666
#
_cell.length_a   1.000
_cell.length_b   1.000
_cell.length_c   1.000
_cell.angle_alpha   90.00
_cell.angle_beta   90.00
_cell.angle_gamma   90.00
#
_symmetry.space_group_name_H-M   'P 1'
#
loop_
_entity.id
_entity.type
_entity.pdbx_description
1 polymer ?
#
loop_
_entity_poly.entity_id
_entity_poly.type
_entity_poly.pdbx_seq_one_letter_code
_entity_poly.pdbx_strand_id
1 'polypeptide(L)'
;MEAEKTLTNEEIIRELLDLLKKNTMKEQANDVFEICTYVDGLEKKIVSMTEELTSMQDQIKKMQEDTLINNAKKALTEAQERLNARCEQIKSQVFEIKVQVKSTAKNIVDETKAKGRAALYRVTEFVGIKKRLLNVRTVVKDTIVSTDRDIARTALLAKGLRKAGQTVNNAFRTFADKPEVDYSQKEQKHHLTKAVLAPMKAVRKLLVSMELHLD
;
A
#
# COMPACT_ATOMS: atom_id res chain seq x y z
N MET A 1 23.24 0.39 -4.85
CA MET A 1 22.06 0.40 -3.97
C MET A 1 22.35 -0.55 -2.81
N GLU A 2 22.75 -0.03 -1.65
CA GLU A 2 22.81 -0.86 -0.45
C GLU A 2 21.39 -1.37 -0.16
N ALA A 3 21.25 -2.68 -0.04
CA ALA A 3 19.98 -3.27 0.38
C ALA A 3 19.65 -2.72 1.77
N GLU A 4 18.57 -1.98 1.89
CA GLU A 4 18.12 -1.40 3.15
C GLU A 4 17.99 -2.52 4.18
N LYS A 5 18.84 -2.46 5.22
CA LYS A 5 18.90 -3.51 6.26
C LYS A 5 17.53 -3.61 6.94
N THR A 6 16.94 -4.78 6.95
CA THR A 6 15.70 -5.04 7.69
C THR A 6 15.93 -4.82 9.19
N LEU A 7 14.89 -4.40 9.92
CA LEU A 7 14.97 -4.21 11.38
C LEU A 7 15.47 -5.46 12.11
N THR A 8 14.98 -6.63 11.70
CA THR A 8 15.39 -7.92 12.27
C THR A 8 16.90 -8.20 12.09
N ASN A 9 17.54 -7.56 11.10
CA ASN A 9 18.97 -7.70 10.82
C ASN A 9 19.82 -6.54 11.37
N GLU A 10 19.24 -5.54 11.98
CA GLU A 10 19.97 -4.45 12.63
C GLU A 10 20.72 -4.96 13.87
N GLU A 11 21.99 -4.56 13.99
CA GLU A 11 22.86 -5.00 15.07
C GLU A 11 22.28 -4.68 16.46
N ILE A 12 21.73 -3.47 16.63
CA ILE A 12 21.16 -3.04 17.91
C ILE A 12 19.92 -3.87 18.32
N ILE A 13 19.13 -4.32 17.34
CA ILE A 13 17.98 -5.20 17.60
C ILE A 13 18.46 -6.58 18.03
N ARG A 14 19.46 -7.14 17.34
CA ARG A 14 20.04 -8.43 17.70
C ARG A 14 20.65 -8.38 19.11
N GLU A 15 21.38 -7.32 19.43
CA GLU A 15 21.96 -7.12 20.75
C GLU A 15 20.87 -7.07 21.83
N LEU A 16 19.79 -6.31 21.62
CA LEU A 16 18.66 -6.28 22.55
C LEU A 16 18.05 -7.67 22.75
N LEU A 17 17.77 -8.39 21.66
CA LEU A 17 17.19 -9.74 21.72
C LEU A 17 18.09 -10.71 22.50
N ASP A 18 19.40 -10.64 22.31
CA ASP A 18 20.37 -11.47 23.04
C ASP A 18 20.43 -11.12 24.53
N LEU A 19 20.38 -9.83 24.87
CA LEU A 19 20.31 -9.38 26.26
C LEU A 19 19.02 -9.86 26.94
N LEU A 20 17.88 -9.78 26.30
CA LEU A 20 16.61 -10.28 26.84
C LEU A 20 16.65 -11.80 27.05
N LYS A 21 17.13 -12.57 26.07
CA LYS A 21 17.23 -14.01 26.14
C LYS A 21 18.18 -14.47 27.28
N LYS A 22 19.35 -13.83 27.40
CA LYS A 22 20.34 -14.11 28.48
C LYS A 22 19.77 -13.81 29.87
N ASN A 23 18.81 -12.88 29.96
CA ASN A 23 18.17 -12.53 31.24
C ASN A 23 16.82 -13.23 31.46
N THR A 24 16.53 -14.32 30.74
CA THR A 24 15.32 -15.15 30.88
C THR A 24 14.01 -14.43 30.47
N MET A 25 14.08 -13.31 29.75
CA MET A 25 12.95 -12.52 29.27
C MET A 25 12.56 -12.96 27.86
N LYS A 26 12.24 -14.25 27.69
CA LYS A 26 11.96 -14.85 26.36
C LYS A 26 10.72 -14.31 25.70
N GLU A 27 9.65 -14.07 26.46
CA GLU A 27 8.37 -13.52 25.95
C GLU A 27 8.60 -12.11 25.37
N GLN A 28 9.29 -11.26 26.11
CA GLN A 28 9.61 -9.91 25.67
C GLN A 28 10.52 -9.90 24.44
N ALA A 29 11.46 -10.84 24.37
CA ALA A 29 12.30 -11.01 23.18
C ALA A 29 11.45 -11.39 21.95
N ASN A 30 10.47 -12.28 22.13
CA ASN A 30 9.54 -12.65 21.06
C ASN A 30 8.67 -11.47 20.63
N ASP A 31 8.11 -10.70 21.58
CA ASP A 31 7.32 -9.50 21.26
C ASP A 31 8.12 -8.48 20.45
N VAL A 32 9.36 -8.21 20.83
CA VAL A 32 10.25 -7.29 20.09
C VAL A 32 10.53 -7.83 18.69
N PHE A 33 10.83 -9.13 18.57
CA PHE A 33 11.09 -9.77 17.29
C PHE A 33 9.87 -9.73 16.37
N GLU A 34 8.68 -9.99 16.91
CA GLU A 34 7.41 -9.92 16.20
C GLU A 34 7.16 -8.52 15.64
N ILE A 35 7.32 -7.48 16.47
CA ILE A 35 7.18 -6.07 16.04
C ILE A 35 8.14 -5.75 14.89
N CYS A 36 9.41 -6.16 14.99
CA CYS A 36 10.39 -5.94 13.93
C CYS A 36 9.97 -6.65 12.61
N THR A 37 9.50 -7.88 12.72
CA THR A 37 9.03 -8.68 11.58
C THR A 37 7.81 -8.02 10.90
N TYR A 38 6.87 -7.49 11.70
CA TYR A 38 5.72 -6.75 11.15
C TYR A 38 6.16 -5.51 10.39
N VAL A 39 7.05 -4.70 10.97
CA VAL A 39 7.55 -3.49 10.30
C VAL A 39 8.26 -3.84 8.99
N ASP A 40 9.16 -4.84 9.01
CA ASP A 40 9.87 -5.30 7.80
C ASP A 40 8.89 -5.80 6.72
N GLY A 41 7.84 -6.50 7.12
CA GLY A 41 6.79 -6.98 6.22
C GLY A 41 5.97 -5.85 5.61
N LEU A 42 5.65 -4.82 6.39
CA LEU A 42 4.93 -3.64 5.92
C LEU A 42 5.77 -2.83 4.94
N GLU A 43 7.06 -2.61 5.20
CA GLU A 43 7.96 -1.90 4.29
C GLU A 43 8.03 -2.55 2.91
N LYS A 44 8.18 -3.87 2.84
CA LYS A 44 8.17 -4.59 1.56
C LYS A 44 6.89 -4.36 0.76
N LYS A 45 5.74 -4.39 1.43
CA LYS A 45 4.45 -4.15 0.79
C LYS A 45 4.29 -2.70 0.32
N ILE A 46 4.82 -1.73 1.09
CA ILE A 46 4.85 -0.31 0.72
C ILE A 46 5.66 -0.09 -0.56
N VAL A 47 6.82 -0.72 -0.70
CA VAL A 47 7.63 -0.66 -1.94
C VAL A 47 6.80 -1.15 -3.13
N SER A 48 6.19 -2.33 -3.02
CA SER A 48 5.35 -2.88 -4.08
C SER A 48 4.13 -1.99 -4.40
N MET A 49 3.50 -1.37 -3.40
CA MET A 49 2.41 -0.40 -3.64
C MET A 49 2.90 0.83 -4.40
N THR A 50 4.09 1.33 -4.09
CA THR A 50 4.68 2.48 -4.79
C THR A 50 4.94 2.16 -6.26
N GLU A 51 5.43 0.96 -6.57
CA GLU A 51 5.63 0.48 -7.94
C GLU A 51 4.32 0.42 -8.73
N GLU A 52 3.25 -0.14 -8.13
CA GLU A 52 1.93 -0.20 -8.76
C GLU A 52 1.33 1.20 -8.99
N LEU A 53 1.50 2.14 -8.06
CA LEU A 53 1.03 3.52 -8.20
C LEU A 53 1.79 4.27 -9.30
N THR A 54 3.08 4.04 -9.42
CA THR A 54 3.91 4.59 -10.51
C THR A 54 3.44 4.04 -11.86
N SER A 55 3.22 2.73 -11.95
CA SER A 55 2.67 2.09 -13.15
C SER A 55 1.32 2.68 -13.54
N MET A 56 0.42 2.89 -12.56
CA MET A 56 -0.89 3.52 -12.79
C MET A 56 -0.72 4.95 -13.34
N GLN A 57 0.16 5.74 -12.75
CA GLN A 57 0.44 7.11 -13.19
C GLN A 57 0.92 7.15 -14.64
N ASP A 58 1.85 6.26 -15.01
CA ASP A 58 2.37 6.17 -16.37
C ASP A 58 1.30 5.76 -17.39
N GLN A 59 0.39 4.86 -17.00
CA GLN A 59 -0.74 4.48 -17.85
C GLN A 59 -1.71 5.66 -18.08
N ILE A 60 -2.01 6.44 -17.04
CA ILE A 60 -2.85 7.64 -17.16
C ILE A 60 -2.18 8.70 -18.06
N LYS A 61 -0.86 8.90 -17.93
CA LYS A 61 -0.11 9.83 -18.78
C LYS A 61 -0.15 9.45 -20.27
N LYS A 62 -0.13 8.16 -20.58
CA LYS A 62 -0.16 7.62 -21.95
C LYS A 62 -1.56 7.70 -22.61
N MET A 63 -2.60 8.08 -21.88
CA MET A 63 -3.92 8.27 -22.47
C MET A 63 -3.92 9.46 -23.43
N GLN A 64 -4.36 9.21 -24.68
CA GLN A 64 -4.43 10.25 -25.71
C GLN A 64 -5.45 11.35 -25.33
N GLU A 65 -5.18 12.57 -25.79
CA GLU A 65 -6.02 13.75 -25.54
C GLU A 65 -7.19 13.79 -26.53
N ASP A 66 -8.31 13.16 -26.16
CA ASP A 66 -9.60 13.30 -26.83
C ASP A 66 -10.62 13.80 -25.80
N THR A 67 -11.59 14.64 -26.24
CA THR A 67 -12.46 15.41 -25.33
C THR A 67 -13.26 14.53 -24.35
N LEU A 68 -13.72 13.36 -24.79
CA LEU A 68 -14.38 12.36 -23.92
C LEU A 68 -13.40 11.68 -22.96
N ILE A 69 -12.15 11.57 -23.38
CA ILE A 69 -11.07 10.93 -22.62
C ILE A 69 -10.51 11.90 -21.56
N ASN A 70 -10.53 13.22 -21.80
CA ASN A 70 -10.00 14.21 -20.87
C ASN A 70 -10.74 14.21 -19.53
N ASN A 71 -12.08 14.12 -19.52
CA ASN A 71 -12.84 14.00 -18.27
C ASN A 71 -12.55 12.68 -17.53
N ALA A 72 -12.39 11.60 -18.28
CA ALA A 72 -12.01 10.31 -17.72
C ALA A 72 -10.57 10.34 -17.14
N LYS A 73 -9.63 10.93 -17.88
CA LYS A 73 -8.24 11.12 -17.45
C LYS A 73 -8.19 11.91 -16.13
N LYS A 74 -8.94 13.02 -16.04
CA LYS A 74 -9.05 13.82 -14.81
C LYS A 74 -9.55 12.98 -13.63
N ALA A 75 -10.66 12.27 -13.80
CA ALA A 75 -11.23 11.42 -12.74
C ALA A 75 -10.28 10.30 -12.30
N LEU A 76 -9.52 9.72 -13.23
CA LEU A 76 -8.52 8.69 -12.95
C LEU A 76 -7.30 9.28 -12.22
N THR A 77 -6.85 10.47 -12.61
CA THR A 77 -5.77 11.20 -11.93
C THR A 77 -6.16 11.50 -10.49
N GLU A 78 -7.36 12.04 -10.25
CA GLU A 78 -7.86 12.31 -8.91
C GLU A 78 -7.95 11.04 -8.05
N ALA A 79 -8.38 9.91 -8.62
CA ALA A 79 -8.42 8.64 -7.91
C ALA A 79 -7.01 8.13 -7.56
N GLN A 80 -6.07 8.26 -8.49
CA GLN A 80 -4.66 7.90 -8.27
C GLN A 80 -4.01 8.79 -7.20
N GLU A 81 -4.24 10.09 -7.23
CA GLU A 81 -3.71 11.04 -6.25
C GLU A 81 -4.23 10.75 -4.83
N ARG A 82 -5.55 10.47 -4.70
CA ARG A 82 -6.15 10.06 -3.40
C ARG A 82 -5.52 8.78 -2.87
N LEU A 83 -5.35 7.79 -3.72
CA LEU A 83 -4.75 6.51 -3.33
C LEU A 83 -3.27 6.69 -2.96
N ASN A 84 -2.52 7.48 -3.73
CA ASN A 84 -1.12 7.81 -3.44
C ASN A 84 -0.97 8.52 -2.10
N ALA A 85 -1.80 9.55 -1.82
CA ALA A 85 -1.76 10.27 -0.54
C ALA A 85 -1.98 9.33 0.67
N ARG A 86 -2.90 8.36 0.55
CA ARG A 86 -3.14 7.37 1.60
C ARG A 86 -1.98 6.39 1.77
N CYS A 87 -1.39 5.95 0.67
CA CYS A 87 -0.20 5.08 0.70
C CYS A 87 0.99 5.81 1.34
N GLU A 88 1.21 7.09 1.03
CA GLU A 88 2.25 7.90 1.66
C GLU A 88 1.97 8.12 3.16
N GLN A 89 0.72 8.27 3.58
CA GLN A 89 0.36 8.32 5.00
C GLN A 89 0.75 7.01 5.72
N ILE A 90 0.42 5.85 5.16
CA ILE A 90 0.80 4.55 5.73
C ILE A 90 2.33 4.42 5.80
N LYS A 91 3.03 4.80 4.73
CA LYS A 91 4.49 4.77 4.66
C LYS A 91 5.15 5.64 5.73
N SER A 92 4.66 6.87 5.93
CA SER A 92 5.16 7.76 6.98
C SER A 92 4.98 7.16 8.37
N GLN A 93 3.81 6.60 8.67
CA GLN A 93 3.54 5.97 9.97
C GLN A 93 4.44 4.75 10.21
N VAL A 94 4.65 3.90 9.20
CA VAL A 94 5.53 2.73 9.30
C VAL A 94 6.99 3.18 9.51
N PHE A 95 7.44 4.20 8.79
CA PHE A 95 8.77 4.77 8.97
C PHE A 95 8.98 5.34 10.38
N GLU A 96 8.02 6.08 10.91
CA GLU A 96 8.08 6.59 12.29
C GLU A 96 8.18 5.46 13.31
N ILE A 97 7.41 4.37 13.11
CA ILE A 97 7.48 3.18 13.97
C ILE A 97 8.86 2.54 13.88
N LYS A 98 9.43 2.41 12.68
CA LYS A 98 10.79 1.87 12.48
C LYS A 98 11.84 2.67 13.24
N VAL A 99 11.78 3.99 13.16
CA VAL A 99 12.68 4.90 13.89
C VAL A 99 12.50 4.71 15.39
N GLN A 100 11.27 4.63 15.86
CA GLN A 100 10.97 4.45 17.29
C GLN A 100 11.47 3.08 17.80
N VAL A 101 11.29 2.01 17.04
CA VAL A 101 11.83 0.68 17.39
C VAL A 101 13.34 0.74 17.59
N LYS A 102 14.07 1.33 16.63
CA LYS A 102 15.53 1.47 16.72
C LYS A 102 15.97 2.31 17.92
N SER A 103 15.34 3.47 18.13
CA SER A 103 15.70 4.35 19.25
C SER A 103 15.40 3.73 20.61
N THR A 104 14.25 3.08 20.76
CA THR A 104 13.87 2.37 21.99
C THR A 104 14.84 1.23 22.27
N ALA A 105 15.18 0.41 21.26
CA ALA A 105 16.14 -0.66 21.39
C ALA A 105 17.52 -0.15 21.84
N LYS A 106 18.01 0.91 21.18
CA LYS A 106 19.29 1.55 21.52
C LYS A 106 19.30 2.05 22.96
N ASN A 107 18.27 2.77 23.38
CA ASN A 107 18.20 3.28 24.75
C ASN A 107 18.23 2.16 25.79
N ILE A 108 17.50 1.07 25.56
CA ILE A 108 17.48 -0.07 26.50
C ILE A 108 18.87 -0.75 26.55
N VAL A 109 19.51 -0.96 25.40
CA VAL A 109 20.85 -1.57 25.34
C VAL A 109 21.89 -0.71 26.07
N ASP A 110 21.93 0.60 25.76
CA ASP A 110 22.88 1.54 26.35
C ASP A 110 22.67 1.67 27.86
N GLU A 111 21.42 1.74 28.33
CA GLU A 111 21.13 1.77 29.77
C GLU A 111 21.41 0.45 30.46
N THR A 112 21.21 -0.68 29.79
CA THR A 112 21.56 -1.99 30.34
C THR A 112 23.07 -2.13 30.54
N LYS A 113 23.86 -1.61 29.59
CA LYS A 113 25.33 -1.55 29.73
C LYS A 113 25.77 -0.63 30.89
N ALA A 114 25.06 0.49 31.07
CA ALA A 114 25.43 1.47 32.11
C ALA A 114 24.90 1.13 33.50
N LYS A 115 23.67 0.62 33.62
CA LYS A 115 22.93 0.45 34.89
C LYS A 115 22.61 -1.02 35.22
N GLY A 116 22.99 -1.95 34.33
CA GLY A 116 22.76 -3.37 34.51
C GLY A 116 21.32 -3.81 34.18
N ARG A 117 21.01 -5.04 34.61
CA ARG A 117 19.77 -5.78 34.25
C ARG A 117 18.46 -5.02 34.51
N ALA A 118 18.44 -4.15 35.53
CA ALA A 118 17.22 -3.41 35.88
C ALA A 118 16.67 -2.55 34.69
N ALA A 119 17.54 -2.07 33.79
CA ALA A 119 17.12 -1.30 32.62
C ALA A 119 16.32 -2.11 31.58
N LEU A 120 16.46 -3.45 31.59
CA LEU A 120 15.72 -4.31 30.66
C LEU A 120 14.18 -4.27 30.85
N TYR A 121 13.70 -3.88 32.04
CA TYR A 121 12.25 -3.71 32.24
C TYR A 121 11.64 -2.64 31.35
N ARG A 122 12.43 -1.71 30.80
CA ARG A 122 11.96 -0.74 29.81
C ARG A 122 11.51 -1.34 28.48
N VAL A 123 11.74 -2.64 28.26
CA VAL A 123 11.16 -3.35 27.11
C VAL A 123 9.63 -3.20 27.04
N THR A 124 8.97 -2.92 28.16
CA THR A 124 7.53 -2.59 28.20
C THR A 124 7.16 -1.39 27.33
N GLU A 125 8.11 -0.50 26.99
CA GLU A 125 7.89 0.62 26.05
C GLU A 125 7.47 0.13 24.65
N PHE A 126 7.85 -1.09 24.27
CA PHE A 126 7.41 -1.72 23.02
C PHE A 126 5.91 -1.97 22.96
N VAL A 127 5.20 -2.02 24.09
CA VAL A 127 3.73 -2.08 24.13
C VAL A 127 3.11 -0.83 23.45
N GLY A 128 3.73 0.34 23.64
CA GLY A 128 3.33 1.57 22.97
C GLY A 128 3.50 1.48 21.44
N ILE A 129 4.58 0.84 21.00
CA ILE A 129 4.85 0.61 19.57
C ILE A 129 3.81 -0.36 18.97
N LYS A 130 3.46 -1.43 19.68
CA LYS A 130 2.39 -2.35 19.27
C LYS A 130 1.04 -1.63 19.05
N LYS A 131 0.68 -0.71 19.95
CA LYS A 131 -0.51 0.13 19.80
C LYS A 131 -0.46 1.01 18.54
N ARG A 132 0.71 1.57 18.19
CA ARG A 132 0.88 2.35 16.95
C ARG A 132 0.71 1.49 15.71
N LEU A 133 1.18 0.25 15.72
CA LEU A 133 0.94 -0.72 14.63
C LEU A 133 -0.56 -0.99 14.44
N LEU A 134 -1.33 -1.10 15.53
CA LEU A 134 -2.79 -1.24 15.45
C LEU A 134 -3.46 0.00 14.82
N ASN A 135 -2.93 1.21 15.07
CA ASN A 135 -3.42 2.41 14.39
C ASN A 135 -3.13 2.37 12.88
N VAL A 136 -1.93 1.90 12.47
CA VAL A 136 -1.62 1.68 11.05
C VAL A 136 -2.63 0.71 10.43
N ARG A 137 -2.99 -0.37 11.13
CA ARG A 137 -4.02 -1.31 10.69
C ARG A 137 -5.36 -0.62 10.41
N THR A 138 -5.79 0.29 11.28
CA THR A 138 -7.02 1.06 11.07
C THR A 138 -6.95 1.90 9.80
N VAL A 139 -5.84 2.62 9.58
CA VAL A 139 -5.63 3.42 8.36
C VAL A 139 -5.62 2.52 7.12
N VAL A 140 -5.02 1.33 7.19
CA VAL A 140 -5.03 0.35 6.10
C VAL A 140 -6.46 -0.10 5.78
N LYS A 141 -7.29 -0.44 6.79
CA LYS A 141 -8.70 -0.80 6.60
C LYS A 141 -9.50 0.30 5.90
N ASP A 142 -9.37 1.54 6.37
CA ASP A 142 -10.05 2.68 5.76
C ASP A 142 -9.59 2.91 4.32
N THR A 143 -8.30 2.66 4.05
CA THR A 143 -7.74 2.74 2.71
C THR A 143 -8.28 1.64 1.80
N ILE A 144 -8.48 0.41 2.28
CA ILE A 144 -9.12 -0.68 1.52
C ILE A 144 -10.53 -0.26 1.10
N VAL A 145 -11.35 0.22 2.04
CA VAL A 145 -12.73 0.64 1.76
C VAL A 145 -12.78 1.76 0.71
N SER A 146 -11.89 2.75 0.82
CA SER A 146 -11.83 3.82 -0.17
C SER A 146 -11.36 3.35 -1.54
N THR A 147 -10.37 2.45 -1.58
CA THR A 147 -9.86 1.86 -2.82
C THR A 147 -10.95 1.05 -3.52
N ASP A 148 -11.78 0.29 -2.79
CA ASP A 148 -12.91 -0.43 -3.35
C ASP A 148 -13.93 0.49 -4.02
N ARG A 149 -14.20 1.65 -3.40
CA ARG A 149 -15.08 2.68 -4.01
C ARG A 149 -14.47 3.27 -5.29
N ASP A 150 -13.18 3.56 -5.29
CA ASP A 150 -12.50 4.10 -6.45
C ASP A 150 -12.40 3.06 -7.58
N ILE A 151 -12.19 1.78 -7.28
CA ILE A 151 -12.26 0.67 -8.25
C ILE A 151 -13.67 0.59 -8.88
N ALA A 152 -14.73 0.64 -8.06
CA ALA A 152 -16.11 0.59 -8.54
C ALA A 152 -16.44 1.79 -9.45
N ARG A 153 -16.05 3.02 -9.05
CA ARG A 153 -16.23 4.24 -9.85
C ARG A 153 -15.48 4.16 -11.17
N THR A 154 -14.24 3.71 -11.15
CA THR A 154 -13.41 3.52 -12.35
C THR A 154 -14.03 2.49 -13.30
N ALA A 155 -14.57 1.40 -12.78
CA ALA A 155 -15.26 0.39 -13.57
C ALA A 155 -16.55 0.95 -14.24
N LEU A 156 -17.32 1.76 -13.51
CA LEU A 156 -18.51 2.44 -14.07
C LEU A 156 -18.14 3.45 -15.15
N LEU A 157 -17.10 4.26 -14.92
CA LEU A 157 -16.57 5.19 -15.90
C LEU A 157 -16.18 4.48 -17.20
N ALA A 158 -15.50 3.37 -17.06
CA ALA A 158 -15.11 2.53 -18.18
C ALA A 158 -16.29 1.98 -18.99
N LYS A 159 -17.32 1.54 -18.28
CA LYS A 159 -18.57 1.07 -18.91
C LYS A 159 -19.25 2.21 -19.68
N GLY A 160 -19.29 3.42 -19.11
CA GLY A 160 -19.83 4.62 -19.75
C GLY A 160 -19.08 5.02 -21.00
N LEU A 161 -17.74 5.08 -20.94
CA LEU A 161 -16.89 5.40 -22.10
C LEU A 161 -17.06 4.37 -23.24
N ARG A 162 -17.18 3.09 -22.89
CA ARG A 162 -17.46 2.03 -23.86
C ARG A 162 -18.78 2.29 -24.60
N LYS A 163 -19.84 2.53 -23.83
CA LYS A 163 -21.17 2.77 -24.40
C LYS A 163 -21.16 4.00 -25.32
N ALA A 164 -20.53 5.09 -24.89
CA ALA A 164 -20.38 6.30 -25.71
C ALA A 164 -19.61 6.02 -27.01
N GLY A 165 -18.48 5.33 -26.96
CA GLY A 165 -17.68 4.97 -28.13
C GLY A 165 -18.46 4.07 -29.11
N GLN A 166 -19.26 3.13 -28.63
CA GLN A 166 -20.12 2.27 -29.45
C GLN A 166 -21.20 3.10 -30.16
N THR A 167 -21.85 4.03 -29.44
CA THR A 167 -22.85 4.91 -30.00
C THR A 167 -22.26 5.80 -31.09
N VAL A 168 -21.12 6.43 -30.86
CA VAL A 168 -20.42 7.28 -31.84
C VAL A 168 -20.02 6.45 -33.07
N ASN A 169 -19.48 5.24 -32.89
CA ASN A 169 -19.09 4.39 -34.02
C ASN A 169 -20.30 3.97 -34.84
N ASN A 170 -21.42 3.61 -34.23
CA ASN A 170 -22.65 3.27 -34.97
C ASN A 170 -23.21 4.50 -35.70
N ALA A 171 -23.19 5.69 -35.11
CA ALA A 171 -23.57 6.91 -35.77
C ALA A 171 -22.75 7.18 -37.05
N PHE A 172 -21.42 7.01 -36.99
CA PHE A 172 -20.55 7.12 -38.18
C PHE A 172 -20.85 6.03 -39.23
N ARG A 173 -21.18 4.82 -38.80
CA ARG A 173 -21.55 3.74 -39.72
C ARG A 173 -22.85 4.02 -40.43
N THR A 174 -23.86 4.48 -39.69
CA THR A 174 -25.15 4.90 -40.27
C THR A 174 -24.98 6.06 -41.26
N PHE A 175 -24.13 7.06 -40.91
CA PHE A 175 -23.78 8.14 -41.82
C PHE A 175 -23.09 7.68 -43.11
N ALA A 176 -22.34 6.57 -43.03
CA ALA A 176 -21.62 5.95 -44.14
C ALA A 176 -22.43 4.82 -44.85
N ASP A 177 -23.76 4.77 -44.67
CA ASP A 177 -24.68 3.73 -45.20
C ASP A 177 -24.25 2.29 -44.87
N LYS A 178 -23.61 2.09 -43.70
CA LYS A 178 -23.20 0.77 -43.20
C LYS A 178 -24.11 0.32 -42.05
N PRO A 179 -24.44 -0.98 -41.97
CA PRO A 179 -25.31 -1.48 -40.90
C PRO A 179 -24.66 -1.24 -39.54
N GLU A 180 -25.46 -0.97 -38.51
CA GLU A 180 -25.03 -0.88 -37.13
C GLU A 180 -24.38 -2.20 -36.65
N VAL A 181 -23.41 -2.10 -35.76
CA VAL A 181 -22.77 -3.25 -35.14
C VAL A 181 -23.44 -3.51 -33.82
N ASP A 182 -23.90 -4.75 -33.62
CA ASP A 182 -24.28 -5.25 -32.30
C ASP A 182 -23.04 -5.59 -31.50
N TYR A 183 -22.79 -4.82 -30.44
CA TYR A 183 -21.68 -4.98 -29.53
C TYR A 183 -22.01 -5.90 -28.34
N SER A 184 -23.27 -6.40 -28.21
CA SER A 184 -23.70 -7.23 -27.07
C SER A 184 -22.94 -8.56 -26.97
N GLN A 185 -22.51 -9.11 -28.13
CA GLN A 185 -21.82 -10.39 -28.23
C GLN A 185 -20.28 -10.27 -28.42
N LYS A 186 -19.75 -9.05 -28.53
CA LYS A 186 -18.30 -8.87 -28.71
C LYS A 186 -17.61 -8.64 -27.38
N GLU A 187 -16.77 -9.58 -26.94
CA GLU A 187 -15.77 -9.33 -25.90
C GLU A 187 -14.79 -8.24 -26.39
N GLN A 188 -15.06 -7.01 -26.03
CA GLN A 188 -14.16 -5.92 -26.39
C GLN A 188 -13.09 -5.77 -25.28
N LYS A 189 -11.86 -6.07 -25.67
CA LYS A 189 -10.66 -5.85 -24.83
C LYS A 189 -10.38 -4.35 -24.72
N HIS A 190 -10.89 -3.69 -23.68
CA HIS A 190 -10.55 -2.30 -23.41
C HIS A 190 -9.21 -2.21 -22.68
N HIS A 191 -8.16 -1.82 -23.40
CA HIS A 191 -6.82 -1.62 -22.86
C HIS A 191 -6.79 -0.55 -21.74
N LEU A 192 -7.52 0.56 -21.89
CA LEU A 192 -7.52 1.68 -20.93
C LEU A 192 -8.00 1.28 -19.53
N THR A 193 -9.12 0.58 -19.44
CA THR A 193 -9.68 0.20 -18.13
C THR A 193 -8.84 -0.87 -17.45
N LYS A 194 -8.33 -1.81 -18.24
CA LYS A 194 -7.48 -2.88 -17.71
C LYS A 194 -6.16 -2.30 -17.19
N ALA A 195 -5.58 -1.34 -17.91
CA ALA A 195 -4.33 -0.69 -17.57
C ALA A 195 -4.39 0.08 -16.23
N VAL A 196 -5.51 0.70 -15.90
CA VAL A 196 -5.69 1.47 -14.65
C VAL A 196 -6.26 0.61 -13.53
N LEU A 197 -7.26 -0.23 -13.82
CA LEU A 197 -7.88 -1.09 -12.81
C LEU A 197 -6.94 -2.19 -12.28
N ALA A 198 -6.00 -2.68 -13.09
CA ALA A 198 -5.09 -3.73 -12.66
C ALA A 198 -4.16 -3.24 -11.53
N PRO A 199 -3.45 -2.10 -11.65
CA PRO A 199 -2.66 -1.53 -10.55
C PRO A 199 -3.50 -1.22 -9.31
N MET A 200 -4.70 -0.62 -9.45
CA MET A 200 -5.58 -0.36 -8.30
C MET A 200 -5.95 -1.64 -7.55
N LYS A 201 -6.27 -2.72 -8.27
CA LYS A 201 -6.56 -4.02 -7.68
C LYS A 201 -5.33 -4.66 -7.04
N ALA A 202 -4.13 -4.45 -7.62
CA ALA A 202 -2.87 -4.91 -7.05
C ALA A 202 -2.57 -4.19 -5.73
N VAL A 203 -2.69 -2.86 -5.68
CA VAL A 203 -2.56 -2.08 -4.44
C VAL A 203 -3.57 -2.55 -3.39
N ARG A 204 -4.84 -2.78 -3.78
CA ARG A 204 -5.85 -3.33 -2.86
C ARG A 204 -5.44 -4.68 -2.27
N LYS A 205 -4.91 -5.59 -3.08
CA LYS A 205 -4.42 -6.90 -2.59
C LYS A 205 -3.28 -6.74 -1.58
N LEU A 206 -2.37 -5.81 -1.84
CA LEU A 206 -1.27 -5.51 -0.93
C LEU A 206 -1.80 -4.93 0.40
N LEU A 207 -2.76 -4.01 0.36
CA LEU A 207 -3.42 -3.47 1.56
C LEU A 207 -4.10 -4.57 2.39
N VAL A 208 -4.86 -5.46 1.76
CA VAL A 208 -5.47 -6.62 2.44
C VAL A 208 -4.38 -7.52 3.06
N SER A 209 -3.29 -7.76 2.32
CA SER A 209 -2.16 -8.52 2.86
C SER A 209 -1.45 -7.80 4.02
N MET A 210 -1.44 -6.45 4.04
CA MET A 210 -0.94 -5.67 5.20
C MET A 210 -1.86 -5.83 6.40
N GLU A 211 -3.17 -5.73 6.20
CA GLU A 211 -4.17 -5.92 7.26
C GLU A 211 -4.02 -7.29 7.94
N LEU A 212 -3.98 -8.36 7.13
CA LEU A 212 -3.80 -9.73 7.62
C LEU A 212 -2.46 -9.97 8.32
N HIS A 213 -1.44 -9.19 8.00
CA HIS A 213 -0.13 -9.28 8.63
C HIS A 213 -0.12 -8.59 10.01
N LEU A 214 -1.08 -7.71 10.28
CA LEU A 214 -1.25 -6.99 11.53
C LEU A 214 -2.34 -7.63 12.44
N ASP A 215 -2.97 -8.72 12.02
CA ASP A 215 -3.87 -9.55 12.82
C ASP A 215 -3.07 -10.46 13.75
#